data_7916be7551b153991d370378403eaab5
#
_entry.id   7916be7551b153991d370378403eaab5
#
_cell.length_a   1.000
_cell.length_b   1.000
_cell.length_c   1.000
_cell.angle_alpha   90.00
_cell.angle_beta   90.00
_cell.angle_gamma   90.00
#
_symmetry.space_group_name_H-M   'P 1'
#
loop_
_entity.id
_entity.type
_entity.pdbx_description
1 polymer ?
#
loop_
_entity_poly.entity_id
_entity_poly.type
_entity_poly.pdbx_seq_one_letter_code
_entity_poly.pdbx_strand_id
1 'polypeptide(L)'
;MRGLRRFRTGQEPASRSIIEPPLRTLFVFTAAVAALGSSASAVPLQHPLRFFEGRTESVGTMKAIMKKTHRVESIGRGTIGPDGALTLVQQVHDEGEAPQQRIWHIRQVGPTKFAGTMSEASGPIVIEQVGDGYRFRFSLKGGLAAEQWLIPNRDGNSGASILTVRKFGMTVARSEATVRRLAQEASRAP
;
A
#
# COMPACT_ATOMS: atom_id res chain seq x y z
N MET A 1 17.08 -43.24 -60.94
CA MET A 1 16.45 -44.59 -61.19
C MET A 1 15.15 -44.59 -60.41
N ARG A 2 14.08 -44.53 -61.16
CA ARG A 2 13.01 -45.55 -61.31
C ARG A 2 12.26 -45.76 -60.02
N GLY A 3 10.97 -45.62 -59.90
CA GLY A 3 9.79 -45.55 -60.81
C GLY A 3 8.57 -45.57 -59.88
N LEU A 4 7.60 -44.73 -60.11
CA LEU A 4 6.33 -44.99 -60.77
C LEU A 4 5.51 -46.22 -60.24
N ARG A 5 4.33 -45.98 -59.73
CA ARG A 5 2.99 -46.26 -60.34
C ARG A 5 1.95 -46.16 -59.19
N ARG A 6 0.93 -45.34 -59.29
CA ARG A 6 -0.33 -45.36 -60.05
C ARG A 6 -1.29 -46.49 -59.67
N PHE A 7 -2.50 -46.01 -59.47
CA PHE A 7 -3.85 -46.53 -59.88
C PHE A 7 -4.72 -46.81 -58.63
N ARG A 8 -5.95 -46.46 -58.52
CA ARG A 8 -7.02 -45.90 -59.30
C ARG A 8 -8.34 -46.36 -58.65
N THR A 9 -9.33 -45.46 -58.56
CA THR A 9 -10.77 -45.67 -58.76
C THR A 9 -11.47 -46.63 -57.78
N GLY A 10 -12.62 -46.37 -57.33
CA GLY A 10 -13.75 -45.59 -57.79
C GLY A 10 -14.95 -45.95 -56.96
N GLN A 11 -15.89 -45.09 -57.09
CA GLN A 11 -17.32 -45.34 -57.31
C GLN A 11 -18.25 -45.21 -56.11
N GLU A 12 -18.97 -44.08 -56.12
CA GLU A 12 -20.37 -43.93 -55.75
C GLU A 12 -21.28 -44.89 -56.52
N PRO A 13 -22.58 -45.02 -56.27
CA PRO A 13 -23.54 -44.22 -55.50
C PRO A 13 -24.63 -45.05 -54.76
N ALA A 14 -25.55 -44.38 -54.13
CA ALA A 14 -27.03 -44.49 -54.16
C ALA A 14 -27.65 -44.15 -52.78
N SER A 15 -28.21 -43.02 -52.62
CA SER A 15 -29.62 -42.64 -52.75
C SER A 15 -30.66 -43.46 -51.93
N ARG A 16 -31.43 -42.72 -51.20
CA ARG A 16 -32.78 -42.94 -50.62
C ARG A 16 -32.77 -42.98 -49.11
N SER A 17 -33.58 -42.33 -48.31
CA SER A 17 -34.87 -41.68 -48.51
C SER A 17 -35.20 -40.86 -47.27
N ILE A 18 -35.77 -39.75 -47.50
CA ILE A 18 -36.64 -38.91 -46.69
C ILE A 18 -37.49 -39.68 -45.68
N ILE A 19 -37.43 -39.32 -44.39
CA ILE A 19 -38.58 -39.26 -43.48
C ILE A 19 -38.26 -38.17 -42.41
N GLU A 20 -38.83 -36.99 -42.53
CA GLU A 20 -39.25 -36.18 -41.38
C GLU A 20 -40.60 -36.72 -40.89
N PRO A 21 -41.00 -36.58 -39.67
CA PRO A 21 -41.19 -35.46 -38.75
C PRO A 21 -41.16 -35.89 -37.26
N PRO A 22 -41.62 -35.15 -36.26
CA PRO A 22 -42.08 -33.77 -36.16
C PRO A 22 -41.41 -32.96 -35.00
N LEU A 23 -41.55 -31.67 -35.19
CA LEU A 23 -41.42 -30.61 -34.19
C LEU A 23 -41.76 -31.05 -32.75
N ARG A 24 -40.77 -31.09 -31.87
CA ARG A 24 -40.95 -30.96 -30.45
C ARG A 24 -40.15 -29.77 -29.96
N THR A 25 -40.91 -28.70 -29.75
CA THR A 25 -40.49 -27.47 -29.08
C THR A 25 -39.79 -27.76 -27.76
N LEU A 26 -38.49 -27.74 -27.79
CA LEU A 26 -37.70 -27.80 -26.56
C LEU A 26 -37.49 -26.37 -26.10
N PHE A 27 -38.27 -25.97 -25.10
CA PHE A 27 -38.04 -24.73 -24.35
C PHE A 27 -36.68 -24.85 -23.63
N VAL A 28 -35.66 -24.24 -24.26
CA VAL A 28 -34.38 -24.02 -23.55
C VAL A 28 -34.61 -22.86 -22.59
N PHE A 29 -34.84 -23.19 -21.32
CA PHE A 29 -34.74 -22.23 -20.25
C PHE A 29 -33.25 -21.83 -20.11
N THR A 30 -32.88 -20.73 -20.74
CA THR A 30 -31.60 -20.08 -20.47
C THR A 30 -31.73 -19.42 -19.10
N ALA A 31 -31.27 -20.11 -18.05
CA ALA A 31 -31.07 -19.50 -16.75
C ALA A 31 -29.93 -18.49 -16.89
N ALA A 32 -30.27 -17.22 -17.03
CA ALA A 32 -29.33 -16.13 -16.90
C ALA A 32 -28.90 -16.07 -15.42
N VAL A 33 -27.76 -16.68 -15.13
CA VAL A 33 -27.06 -16.47 -13.86
C VAL A 33 -26.51 -15.03 -13.90
N ALA A 34 -27.30 -14.10 -13.37
CA ALA A 34 -26.80 -12.77 -13.04
C ALA A 34 -25.76 -12.94 -11.95
N ALA A 35 -24.49 -12.98 -12.35
CA ALA A 35 -23.37 -12.82 -11.43
C ALA A 35 -23.47 -11.40 -10.87
N LEU A 36 -24.07 -11.27 -9.68
CA LEU A 36 -23.95 -10.08 -8.86
C LEU A 36 -22.48 -9.98 -8.43
N GLY A 37 -21.68 -9.42 -9.32
CA GLY A 37 -20.35 -8.98 -8.99
C GLY A 37 -20.47 -7.93 -7.89
N SER A 38 -20.30 -8.33 -6.64
CA SER A 38 -20.07 -7.39 -5.54
C SER A 38 -18.79 -6.64 -5.88
N SER A 39 -18.95 -5.48 -6.50
CA SER A 39 -17.87 -4.50 -6.59
C SER A 39 -17.56 -4.11 -5.15
N ALA A 40 -16.54 -4.75 -4.59
CA ALA A 40 -15.96 -4.28 -3.34
C ALA A 40 -15.50 -2.85 -3.63
N SER A 41 -16.28 -1.88 -3.19
CA SER A 41 -15.89 -0.47 -3.24
C SER A 41 -14.59 -0.36 -2.47
N ALA A 42 -13.49 -0.20 -3.19
CA ALA A 42 -12.22 0.14 -2.59
C ALA A 42 -12.46 1.42 -1.79
N VAL A 43 -12.35 1.35 -0.48
CA VAL A 43 -12.37 2.53 0.39
C VAL A 43 -11.24 3.43 -0.14
N PRO A 44 -11.54 4.68 -0.54
CA PRO A 44 -10.50 5.55 -1.05
C PRO A 44 -9.38 5.61 -0.02
N LEU A 45 -8.16 5.32 -0.42
CA LEU A 45 -7.00 5.50 0.44
C LEU A 45 -7.02 6.93 0.96
N GLN A 46 -7.10 7.10 2.27
CA GLN A 46 -7.04 8.42 2.87
C GLN A 46 -5.72 9.05 2.45
N HIS A 47 -5.79 10.28 1.95
CA HIS A 47 -4.63 11.08 1.62
C HIS A 47 -3.61 11.01 2.78
N PRO A 48 -2.34 10.61 2.56
CA PRO A 48 -1.41 10.26 3.64
C PRO A 48 -1.19 11.38 4.64
N LEU A 49 -1.31 12.63 4.19
CA LEU A 49 -1.18 13.79 5.09
C LEU A 49 -2.35 13.85 6.07
N ARG A 50 -3.58 13.54 5.62
CA ARG A 50 -4.76 13.53 6.50
C ARG A 50 -4.73 12.41 7.53
N PHE A 51 -4.02 11.31 7.25
CA PHE A 51 -3.80 10.27 8.26
C PHE A 51 -3.10 10.81 9.50
N PHE A 52 -2.17 11.75 9.32
CA PHE A 52 -1.41 12.36 10.42
C PHE A 52 -2.03 13.64 10.98
N GLU A 53 -3.17 14.12 10.43
CA GLU A 53 -3.87 15.29 10.94
C GLU A 53 -4.48 15.00 12.31
N GLY A 54 -4.27 15.88 13.29
CA GLY A 54 -4.68 15.67 14.66
C GLY A 54 -3.62 14.93 15.48
N ARG A 55 -4.06 14.12 16.42
CA ARG A 55 -3.17 13.38 17.33
C ARG A 55 -2.96 11.95 16.86
N THR A 56 -1.73 11.50 16.82
CA THR A 56 -1.35 10.13 16.47
C THR A 56 -0.43 9.54 17.52
N GLU A 57 -0.49 8.23 17.66
CA GLU A 57 0.41 7.44 18.49
C GLU A 57 1.07 6.37 17.61
N SER A 58 2.33 6.08 17.87
CA SER A 58 3.04 4.94 17.30
C SER A 58 3.70 4.13 18.39
N VAL A 59 3.50 2.83 18.35
CA VAL A 59 4.11 1.88 19.29
C VAL A 59 4.71 0.73 18.52
N GLY A 60 5.97 0.44 18.79
CA GLY A 60 6.69 -0.61 18.09
C GLY A 60 8.01 -0.98 18.72
N THR A 61 8.83 -1.64 17.92
CA THR A 61 10.16 -2.08 18.33
C THR A 61 11.21 -1.65 17.32
N MET A 62 12.43 -1.46 17.79
CA MET A 62 13.62 -1.19 16.99
C MET A 62 14.66 -2.27 17.24
N LYS A 63 15.21 -2.82 16.17
CA LYS A 63 16.39 -3.68 16.21
C LYS A 63 17.51 -3.02 15.43
N ALA A 64 18.61 -2.67 16.09
CA ALA A 64 19.81 -2.17 15.45
C ALA A 64 20.96 -3.18 15.59
N ILE A 65 21.96 -3.07 14.70
CA ILE A 65 23.16 -3.90 14.79
C ILE A 65 23.83 -3.66 16.14
N MET A 66 24.25 -4.74 16.81
CA MET A 66 24.93 -4.75 18.13
C MET A 66 24.09 -4.20 19.31
N LYS A 67 22.81 -3.90 19.09
CA LYS A 67 21.87 -3.54 20.16
C LYS A 67 20.80 -4.63 20.33
N LYS A 68 20.31 -4.79 21.56
CA LYS A 68 19.11 -5.61 21.81
C LYS A 68 17.90 -4.93 21.18
N THR A 69 16.91 -5.73 20.79
CA THR A 69 15.61 -5.19 20.38
C THR A 69 15.00 -4.45 21.57
N HIS A 70 14.53 -3.25 21.36
CA HIS A 70 13.98 -2.37 22.39
C HIS A 70 12.71 -1.69 21.87
N ARG A 71 11.93 -1.11 22.79
CA ARG A 71 10.67 -0.46 22.49
C ARG A 71 10.89 0.96 21.98
N VAL A 72 10.11 1.35 20.97
CA VAL A 72 10.06 2.73 20.47
C VAL A 72 8.61 3.17 20.41
N GLU A 73 8.34 4.33 20.94
CA GLU A 73 7.02 4.96 20.95
C GLU A 73 7.10 6.39 20.44
N SER A 74 6.03 6.88 19.88
CA SER A 74 5.91 8.31 19.58
C SER A 74 4.48 8.80 19.70
N ILE A 75 4.34 10.05 20.15
CA ILE A 75 3.10 10.80 20.10
C ILE A 75 3.30 11.93 19.12
N GLY A 76 2.43 12.02 18.11
CA GLY A 76 2.46 13.04 17.08
C GLY A 76 1.26 13.99 17.15
N ARG A 77 1.46 15.24 16.75
CA ARG A 77 0.41 16.21 16.47
C ARG A 77 0.65 16.79 15.10
N GLY A 78 -0.27 16.52 14.18
CA GLY A 78 -0.25 17.01 12.80
C GLY A 78 -1.25 18.12 12.58
N THR A 79 -0.85 19.14 11.83
CA THR A 79 -1.68 20.26 11.39
C THR A 79 -1.50 20.43 9.89
N ILE A 80 -2.61 20.53 9.15
CA ILE A 80 -2.59 20.83 7.72
C ILE A 80 -2.85 22.33 7.57
N GLY A 81 -1.91 23.02 6.95
CA GLY A 81 -2.01 24.46 6.67
C GLY A 81 -2.98 24.78 5.52
N PRO A 82 -3.24 26.09 5.30
CA PRO A 82 -4.10 26.54 4.20
C PRO A 82 -3.58 26.16 2.81
N ASP A 83 -2.27 25.96 2.68
CA ASP A 83 -1.57 25.49 1.48
C ASP A 83 -1.62 23.96 1.29
N GLY A 84 -2.31 23.25 2.18
CA GLY A 84 -2.41 21.80 2.17
C GLY A 84 -1.15 21.07 2.67
N ALA A 85 -0.13 21.79 3.16
CA ALA A 85 1.06 21.16 3.73
C ALA A 85 0.82 20.66 5.15
N LEU A 86 1.37 19.51 5.47
CA LEU A 86 1.36 18.93 6.80
C LEU A 86 2.60 19.41 7.59
N THR A 87 2.38 19.93 8.77
CA THR A 87 3.39 20.03 9.83
C THR A 87 3.06 19.00 10.89
N LEU A 88 3.95 18.02 11.10
CA LEU A 88 3.80 16.99 12.13
C LEU A 88 4.94 17.11 13.15
N VAL A 89 4.57 17.34 14.40
CA VAL A 89 5.51 17.35 15.53
C VAL A 89 5.34 16.06 16.32
N GLN A 90 6.40 15.30 16.47
CA GLN A 90 6.41 14.03 17.20
C GLN A 90 7.36 14.11 18.40
N GLN A 91 6.91 13.59 19.54
CA GLN A 91 7.78 13.23 20.66
C GLN A 91 8.10 11.75 20.54
N VAL A 92 9.36 11.42 20.38
CA VAL A 92 9.83 10.03 20.19
C VAL A 92 10.54 9.59 21.47
N HIS A 93 10.11 8.46 21.99
CA HIS A 93 10.69 7.78 23.14
C HIS A 93 11.30 6.47 22.65
N ASP A 94 12.62 6.44 22.63
CA ASP A 94 13.41 5.25 22.34
C ASP A 94 13.93 4.71 23.66
N GLU A 95 13.60 3.46 23.99
CA GLU A 95 13.95 2.86 25.28
C GLU A 95 15.45 2.95 25.55
N GLY A 96 15.82 3.57 26.66
CA GLY A 96 17.21 3.78 27.04
C GLY A 96 17.87 5.05 26.47
N GLU A 97 17.14 5.84 25.68
CA GLU A 97 17.63 7.10 25.13
C GLU A 97 16.79 8.29 25.66
N ALA A 98 17.35 9.48 25.61
CA ALA A 98 16.58 10.68 25.96
C ALA A 98 15.47 10.94 24.96
N PRO A 99 14.29 11.41 25.40
CA PRO A 99 13.20 11.78 24.48
C PRO A 99 13.64 12.80 23.45
N GLN A 100 13.23 12.60 22.20
CA GLN A 100 13.59 13.48 21.09
C GLN A 100 12.35 14.05 20.41
N GLN A 101 12.44 15.29 19.98
CA GLN A 101 11.43 15.91 19.16
C GLN A 101 11.80 15.78 17.70
N ARG A 102 10.85 15.32 16.89
CA ARG A 102 10.98 15.20 15.44
C ARG A 102 9.92 16.06 14.78
N ILE A 103 10.31 16.91 13.83
CA ILE A 103 9.43 17.80 13.11
C ILE A 103 9.48 17.44 11.63
N TRP A 104 8.31 17.24 11.04
CA TRP A 104 8.12 16.99 9.62
C TRP A 104 7.37 18.13 8.98
N HIS A 105 7.80 18.52 7.79
CA HIS A 105 7.04 19.40 6.91
C HIS A 105 6.87 18.67 5.58
N ILE A 106 5.65 18.34 5.19
CA ILE A 106 5.36 17.52 4.02
C ILE A 106 4.28 18.19 3.19
N ARG A 107 4.49 18.27 1.88
CA ARG A 107 3.53 18.79 0.92
C ARG A 107 3.34 17.83 -0.24
N GLN A 108 2.20 17.86 -0.88
CA GLN A 108 1.95 17.15 -2.12
C GLN A 108 2.67 17.86 -3.28
N VAL A 109 3.36 17.09 -4.13
CA VAL A 109 4.09 17.59 -5.31
C VAL A 109 3.63 16.92 -6.60
N GLY A 110 2.69 15.99 -6.51
CA GLY A 110 2.07 15.30 -7.65
C GLY A 110 0.92 14.40 -7.18
N PRO A 111 0.18 13.77 -8.08
CA PRO A 111 -1.01 12.97 -7.72
C PRO A 111 -0.73 11.89 -6.67
N THR A 112 0.43 11.24 -6.75
CA THR A 112 0.85 10.15 -5.86
C THR A 112 2.20 10.43 -5.21
N LYS A 113 2.68 11.68 -5.28
CA LYS A 113 4.02 12.07 -4.82
C LYS A 113 3.93 13.20 -3.82
N PHE A 114 4.74 13.08 -2.78
CA PHE A 114 4.89 14.08 -1.73
C PHE A 114 6.38 14.31 -1.48
N ALA A 115 6.73 15.49 -1.04
CA ALA A 115 8.09 15.84 -0.66
C ALA A 115 8.08 16.67 0.62
N GLY A 116 9.17 16.67 1.34
CA GLY A 116 9.27 17.45 2.56
C GLY A 116 10.64 17.38 3.23
N THR A 117 10.64 17.77 4.47
CA THR A 117 11.81 17.76 5.35
C THR A 117 11.46 17.09 6.67
N MET A 118 12.48 16.64 7.38
CA MET A 118 12.40 16.14 8.76
C MET A 118 13.65 16.62 9.49
N SER A 119 13.50 16.96 10.77
CA SER A 119 14.58 17.54 11.58
C SER A 119 15.87 16.70 11.64
N GLU A 120 15.75 15.37 11.53
CA GLU A 120 16.91 14.45 11.60
C GLU A 120 17.45 14.07 10.20
N ALA A 121 16.70 14.39 9.13
CA ALA A 121 17.12 14.10 7.77
C ALA A 121 18.24 15.04 7.32
N SER A 122 19.21 14.52 6.59
CA SER A 122 20.30 15.30 6.00
C SER A 122 19.98 15.83 4.60
N GLY A 123 18.72 15.70 4.16
CA GLY A 123 18.25 16.15 2.86
C GLY A 123 16.75 16.02 2.74
N PRO A 124 16.17 16.24 1.54
CA PRO A 124 14.76 16.15 1.32
C PRO A 124 14.23 14.73 1.52
N ILE A 125 12.96 14.64 1.90
CA ILE A 125 12.22 13.40 1.97
C ILE A 125 11.37 13.29 0.71
N VAL A 126 11.40 12.12 0.10
CA VAL A 126 10.52 11.74 -1.01
C VAL A 126 9.53 10.69 -0.53
N ILE A 127 8.25 10.93 -0.81
CA ILE A 127 7.18 9.99 -0.46
C ILE A 127 6.41 9.66 -1.74
N GLU A 128 6.19 8.39 -1.96
CA GLU A 128 5.45 7.88 -3.11
C GLU A 128 4.36 6.93 -2.64
N GLN A 129 3.18 7.06 -3.19
CA GLN A 129 2.15 6.04 -3.05
C GLN A 129 2.51 4.84 -3.93
N VAL A 130 2.55 3.65 -3.35
CA VAL A 130 2.87 2.39 -4.03
C VAL A 130 1.84 1.34 -3.58
N GLY A 131 0.92 0.98 -4.46
CA GLY A 131 -0.24 0.17 -4.10
C GLY A 131 -1.06 0.83 -2.99
N ASP A 132 -1.35 0.09 -1.95
CA ASP A 132 -2.12 0.56 -0.79
C ASP A 132 -1.25 1.23 0.29
N GLY A 133 0.05 1.39 0.05
CA GLY A 133 0.99 1.95 1.02
C GLY A 133 1.68 3.21 0.51
N TYR A 134 2.42 3.82 1.41
CA TYR A 134 3.26 4.98 1.15
C TYR A 134 4.70 4.66 1.51
N ARG A 135 5.60 4.86 0.55
CA ARG A 135 7.02 4.66 0.72
C ARG A 135 7.73 6.00 0.91
N PHE A 136 8.35 6.16 2.05
CA PHE A 136 9.19 7.31 2.41
C PHE A 136 10.65 6.94 2.18
N ARG A 137 11.40 7.81 1.54
CA ARG A 137 12.85 7.66 1.36
C ARG A 137 13.55 8.95 1.76
N PHE A 138 14.57 8.82 2.58
CA PHE A 138 15.34 9.95 3.07
C PHE A 138 16.74 9.51 3.54
N SER A 139 17.63 10.47 3.68
CA SER A 139 18.97 10.26 4.24
C SER A 139 19.04 10.79 5.66
N LEU A 140 19.76 10.10 6.50
CA LEU A 140 20.07 10.51 7.86
C LEU A 140 21.55 10.86 7.97
N LYS A 141 21.93 11.55 9.04
CA LYS A 141 23.35 11.88 9.33
C LYS A 141 24.22 10.62 9.35
N GLY A 142 25.48 10.76 8.99
CA GLY A 142 26.44 9.65 8.97
C GLY A 142 26.33 8.72 7.76
N GLY A 143 25.69 9.18 6.65
CA GLY A 143 25.59 8.42 5.40
C GLY A 143 24.60 7.25 5.50
N LEU A 144 23.59 7.37 6.36
CA LEU A 144 22.53 6.38 6.50
C LEU A 144 21.41 6.66 5.51
N ALA A 145 20.97 5.65 4.78
CA ALA A 145 19.78 5.68 3.93
C ALA A 145 18.61 5.03 4.67
N ALA A 146 17.48 5.72 4.75
CA ALA A 146 16.27 5.25 5.39
C ALA A 146 15.14 5.06 4.37
N GLU A 147 14.46 3.95 4.49
CA GLU A 147 13.22 3.65 3.79
C GLU A 147 12.17 3.27 4.82
N GLN A 148 11.05 3.99 4.81
CA GLN A 148 9.92 3.71 5.69
C GLN A 148 8.68 3.45 4.85
N TRP A 149 7.96 2.41 5.20
CA TRP A 149 6.64 2.12 4.68
C TRP A 149 5.58 2.47 5.71
N LEU A 150 4.51 3.13 5.29
CA LEU A 150 3.27 3.27 6.01
C LEU A 150 2.19 2.54 5.22
N ILE A 151 1.60 1.53 5.82
CA ILE A 151 0.55 0.71 5.22
C ILE A 151 -0.73 0.93 6.05
N PRO A 152 -1.65 1.80 5.58
CA PRO A 152 -2.90 2.05 6.28
C PRO A 152 -3.77 0.80 6.35
N ASN A 153 -4.43 0.60 7.47
CA ASN A 153 -5.45 -0.42 7.62
C ASN A 153 -6.78 0.06 7.00
N ARG A 154 -7.70 -0.86 6.74
CA ARG A 154 -9.02 -0.56 6.17
C ARG A 154 -9.89 0.33 7.05
N ASP A 155 -9.61 0.41 8.34
CA ASP A 155 -10.31 1.29 9.28
C ASP A 155 -10.00 2.78 9.07
N GLY A 156 -8.97 3.11 8.28
CA GLY A 156 -8.51 4.46 8.01
C GLY A 156 -7.93 5.20 9.23
N ASN A 157 -7.91 4.57 10.40
CA ASN A 157 -7.47 5.16 11.67
C ASN A 157 -6.20 4.52 12.24
N SER A 158 -5.73 3.45 11.63
CA SER A 158 -4.52 2.76 12.01
C SER A 158 -3.71 2.33 10.79
N GLY A 159 -2.46 1.92 11.01
CA GLY A 159 -1.59 1.40 9.97
C GLY A 159 -0.34 0.78 10.53
N ALA A 160 0.33 -0.04 9.72
CA ALA A 160 1.65 -0.55 10.01
C ALA A 160 2.72 0.42 9.48
N SER A 161 3.77 0.63 10.27
CA SER A 161 4.96 1.37 9.89
C SER A 161 6.17 0.45 9.96
N ILE A 162 6.91 0.35 8.86
CA ILE A 162 8.11 -0.47 8.76
C ILE A 162 9.25 0.44 8.29
N LEU A 163 10.24 0.66 9.15
CA LEU A 163 11.43 1.44 8.84
C LEU A 163 12.63 0.49 8.66
N THR A 164 13.37 0.68 7.58
CA THR A 164 14.65 0.02 7.34
C THR A 164 15.73 1.09 7.15
N VAL A 165 16.80 1.01 7.93
CA VAL A 165 17.97 1.91 7.81
C VAL A 165 19.14 1.11 7.27
N ARG A 166 19.81 1.66 6.27
CA ARG A 166 20.97 1.02 5.62
C ARG A 166 22.20 1.92 5.69
N LYS A 167 23.36 1.30 5.79
CA LYS A 167 24.67 1.94 5.63
C LYS A 167 25.49 1.11 4.64
N PHE A 168 26.01 1.73 3.61
CA PHE A 168 26.74 1.05 2.51
C PHE A 168 25.95 -0.14 1.93
N GLY A 169 24.63 0.01 1.77
CA GLY A 169 23.75 -1.05 1.26
C GLY A 169 23.32 -2.12 2.28
N MET A 170 23.98 -2.24 3.42
CA MET A 170 23.66 -3.20 4.48
C MET A 170 22.62 -2.66 5.44
N THR A 171 21.64 -3.47 5.83
CA THR A 171 20.67 -3.10 6.86
C THR A 171 21.34 -3.02 8.23
N VAL A 172 21.31 -1.83 8.84
CA VAL A 172 21.90 -1.57 10.15
C VAL A 172 20.86 -1.37 11.24
N ALA A 173 19.61 -1.03 10.88
CA ALA A 173 18.50 -1.01 11.82
C ALA A 173 17.17 -1.29 11.10
N ARG A 174 16.22 -1.86 11.83
CA ARG A 174 14.83 -2.08 11.39
C ARG A 174 13.88 -1.80 12.56
N SER A 175 12.79 -1.09 12.25
CA SER A 175 11.71 -0.86 13.21
C SER A 175 10.39 -1.30 12.59
N GLU A 176 9.54 -1.88 13.43
CA GLU A 176 8.16 -2.24 13.10
C GLU A 176 7.25 -1.65 14.17
N ALA A 177 6.25 -0.90 13.76
CA ALA A 177 5.34 -0.21 14.65
C ALA A 177 3.91 -0.21 14.12
N THR A 178 2.95 -0.11 15.02
CA THR A 178 1.58 0.25 14.71
C THR A 178 1.39 1.74 14.96
N VAL A 179 0.85 2.45 13.97
CA VAL A 179 0.47 3.85 14.09
C VAL A 179 -1.04 3.95 14.19
N ARG A 180 -1.56 4.77 15.10
CA ARG A 180 -3.00 4.99 15.30
C ARG A 180 -3.31 6.47 15.40
N ARG A 181 -4.45 6.86 14.84
CA ARG A 181 -5.06 8.15 15.14
C ARG A 181 -5.76 8.06 16.49
N LEU A 182 -5.51 9.02 17.35
CA LEU A 182 -6.22 9.13 18.61
C LEU A 182 -7.46 10.00 18.42
N ALA A 183 -8.56 9.63 19.06
CA ALA A 183 -9.74 10.48 19.08
C ALA A 183 -9.35 11.86 19.62
N GLN A 184 -9.88 12.91 18.98
CA GLN A 184 -9.74 14.26 19.50
C GLN A 184 -10.46 14.27 20.86
N GLU A 185 -9.73 14.49 21.94
CA GLU A 185 -10.36 14.77 23.23
C GLU A 185 -11.30 15.96 22.98
N ALA A 186 -12.61 15.71 23.11
CA ALA A 186 -13.57 16.78 23.10
C ALA A 186 -13.10 17.79 24.14
N SER A 187 -12.69 18.99 23.66
CA SER A 187 -12.32 20.08 24.56
C SER A 187 -13.50 20.28 25.52
N ARG A 188 -13.39 19.78 26.74
CA ARG A 188 -14.27 20.23 27.82
C ARG A 188 -13.97 21.71 27.98
N ALA A 189 -14.78 22.53 27.36
CA ALA A 189 -14.84 23.94 27.73
C ALA A 189 -15.20 24.03 29.21
N PRO A 190 -14.55 24.91 29.96
CA PRO A 190 -14.84 25.17 31.34
C PRO A 190 -16.24 25.76 31.50
#